data_23ddf7a4e35425fe4699ba27f4fa9ab0
#
_entry.id   23ddf7a4e35425fe4699ba27f4fa9ab0
#
_cell.length_a   1.000
_cell.length_b   1.000
_cell.length_c   1.000
_cell.angle_alpha   90.00
_cell.angle_beta   90.00
_cell.angle_gamma   90.00
#
_symmetry.space_group_name_H-M   'P 1'
#
loop_
_entity.id
_entity.type
_entity.pdbx_description
1 polymer ?
#
loop_
_entity_poly.entity_id
_entity_poly.type
_entity_poly.pdbx_seq_one_letter_code
_entity_poly.pdbx_strand_id
1 'polypeptide(L)' 'MSALESFEIDYSSGLPVWIQVKNRIAYLIGSGAYEVGDKLPTVRALSVDLDISYNTVNRAYMDLEREGDISTR' A
#
# COMPACT_ATOMS: atom_id res chain seq x y z
N MET A 1 5.02 -8.73 -12.75
CA MET A 1 4.17 -8.90 -11.57
C MET A 1 4.62 -7.95 -10.48
N SER A 2 3.71 -7.18 -9.94
CA SER A 2 4.02 -6.25 -8.86
C SER A 2 4.17 -7.01 -7.54
N ALA A 3 5.11 -6.59 -6.69
CA ALA A 3 5.27 -7.17 -5.36
C ALA A 3 4.00 -6.98 -4.51
N LEU A 4 3.21 -5.94 -4.79
CA LEU A 4 1.95 -5.71 -4.08
C LEU A 4 0.85 -6.69 -4.49
N GLU A 5 0.92 -7.25 -5.70
CA GLU A 5 -0.09 -8.21 -6.16
C GLU A 5 -0.01 -9.54 -5.43
N SER A 6 1.13 -9.89 -4.86
CA SER A 6 1.30 -11.11 -4.09
C SER A 6 1.03 -10.91 -2.60
N PHE A 7 0.68 -9.70 -2.19
CA PHE A 7 0.40 -9.37 -0.80
C PHE A 7 -1.01 -9.84 -0.43
N GLU A 8 -1.14 -10.47 0.71
CA GLU A 8 -2.44 -10.91 1.23
C GLU A 8 -2.76 -10.19 2.54
N ILE A 9 -4.02 -9.78 2.68
CA ILE A 9 -4.51 -9.19 3.91
C ILE A 9 -4.77 -10.29 4.94
N ASP A 10 -4.27 -10.12 6.16
CA ASP A 10 -4.52 -11.04 7.25
C ASP A 10 -5.65 -10.49 8.12
N TYR A 11 -6.85 -11.01 7.90
CA TYR A 11 -8.03 -10.57 8.64
C TYR A 11 -8.05 -11.07 10.09
N SER A 12 -7.19 -12.03 10.42
CA SER A 12 -7.14 -12.61 11.76
C SER A 12 -6.11 -11.94 12.68
N SER A 13 -5.29 -11.04 12.14
CA SER A 13 -4.18 -10.45 12.90
C SER A 13 -4.62 -9.41 13.93
N GLY A 14 -5.83 -8.88 13.80
CA GLY A 14 -6.30 -7.79 14.65
C GLY A 14 -5.84 -6.41 14.20
N LEU A 15 -4.94 -6.31 13.23
CA LEU A 15 -4.51 -5.02 12.69
C LEU A 15 -5.52 -4.52 11.67
N PRO A 16 -5.86 -3.22 11.71
CA PRO A 16 -6.68 -2.64 10.65
C PRO A 16 -6.09 -2.88 9.27
N VAL A 17 -6.96 -3.09 8.28
CA VAL A 17 -6.51 -3.40 6.92
C VAL A 17 -5.63 -2.28 6.36
N TRP A 18 -6.00 -1.00 6.58
CA TRP A 18 -5.22 0.10 6.03
C TRP A 18 -3.80 0.15 6.59
N ILE A 19 -3.60 -0.28 7.85
CA ILE A 19 -2.28 -0.35 8.45
C ILE A 19 -1.45 -1.46 7.79
N GLN A 20 -2.08 -2.59 7.51
CA GLN A 20 -1.38 -3.68 6.82
C GLN A 20 -0.92 -3.26 5.42
N VAL A 21 -1.78 -2.55 4.68
CA VAL A 21 -1.43 -2.03 3.36
C VAL A 21 -0.28 -1.03 3.48
N LYS A 22 -0.38 -0.10 4.42
CA LYS A 22 0.66 0.91 4.65
C LYS A 22 2.00 0.24 4.98
N ASN A 23 1.99 -0.69 5.91
CA ASN A 23 3.21 -1.37 6.35
C ASN A 23 3.85 -2.15 5.20
N ARG A 24 3.03 -2.79 4.37
CA ARG A 24 3.56 -3.54 3.23
C ARG A 24 4.23 -2.63 2.21
N ILE A 25 3.61 -1.51 1.89
CA ILE A 25 4.19 -0.55 0.95
C ILE A 25 5.49 0.02 1.53
N ALA A 26 5.49 0.41 2.80
CA ALA A 26 6.69 0.92 3.45
C ALA A 26 7.82 -0.11 3.44
N TYR A 27 7.50 -1.38 3.69
CA TYR A 27 8.47 -2.46 3.64
C TYR A 27 9.07 -2.60 2.24
N LEU A 28 8.22 -2.57 1.22
CA LEU A 28 8.70 -2.73 -0.16
C LEU A 28 9.60 -1.57 -0.60
N ILE A 29 9.29 -0.37 -0.16
CA ILE A 29 10.15 0.79 -0.43
C ILE A 29 11.48 0.62 0.32
N GLY A 30 11.42 0.25 1.59
CA GLY A 30 12.63 0.09 2.41
C GLY A 30 13.52 -1.04 1.95
N SER A 31 12.94 -2.09 1.37
CA SER A 31 13.70 -3.24 0.89
C SER A 31 14.27 -3.06 -0.52
N GLY A 32 13.90 -1.97 -1.20
CA GLY A 32 14.37 -1.70 -2.55
C GLY A 32 13.50 -2.28 -3.65
N ALA A 33 12.39 -2.95 -3.32
CA ALA A 33 11.46 -3.45 -4.32
C ALA A 33 10.80 -2.30 -5.08
N TYR A 34 10.55 -1.19 -4.38
CA TYR A 34 10.15 0.08 -4.98
C TYR A 34 11.10 1.16 -4.49
N GLU A 35 11.45 2.09 -5.35
CA GLU A 35 12.27 3.24 -4.99
C GLU A 35 11.38 4.48 -4.87
N VAL A 36 11.87 5.49 -4.17
CA VAL A 36 11.19 6.78 -4.11
C VAL A 36 11.05 7.31 -5.53
N GLY A 37 9.82 7.63 -5.93
CA GLY A 37 9.55 8.07 -7.28
C GLY A 37 9.08 6.99 -8.23
N ASP A 38 9.19 5.72 -7.84
CA ASP A 38 8.65 4.63 -8.65
C ASP A 38 7.13 4.74 -8.75
N LYS A 39 6.61 4.26 -9.86
CA LYS A 39 5.18 4.31 -10.12
C LYS A 39 4.46 3.20 -9.37
N LEU A 40 3.87 3.55 -8.23
CA LEU A 40 3.03 2.63 -7.48
C LEU A 40 1.68 2.45 -8.17
N PRO A 41 0.98 1.33 -7.93
CA PRO A 41 -0.39 1.17 -8.41
C PRO A 41 -1.27 2.32 -7.91
N THR A 42 -2.28 2.69 -8.70
CA THR A 42 -3.23 3.69 -8.24
C THR A 42 -4.03 3.13 -7.07
N VAL A 43 -4.64 4.03 -6.29
CA VAL A 43 -5.50 3.61 -5.17
C VAL A 43 -6.61 2.68 -5.67
N ARG A 44 -7.23 3.04 -6.80
CA ARG A 44 -8.31 2.22 -7.37
C ARG A 44 -7.80 0.85 -7.78
N ALA A 45 -6.69 0.80 -8.52
CA ALA A 45 -6.14 -0.48 -8.99
C ALA A 45 -5.80 -1.39 -7.81
N LEU A 46 -5.15 -0.86 -6.79
CA LEU A 46 -4.77 -1.66 -5.64
C LEU A 46 -6.00 -2.12 -4.84
N SER A 47 -7.03 -1.28 -4.73
CA SER A 47 -8.24 -1.66 -4.01
C SER A 47 -8.94 -2.84 -4.70
N VAL A 48 -8.94 -2.85 -6.04
CA VAL A 48 -9.52 -3.96 -6.80
C VAL A 48 -8.66 -5.21 -6.63
N ASP A 49 -7.35 -5.08 -6.74
CA ASP A 49 -6.44 -6.22 -6.65
C ASP A 49 -6.49 -6.89 -5.27
N LEU A 50 -6.63 -6.11 -4.21
CA LEU A 50 -6.68 -6.64 -2.86
C LEU A 50 -8.10 -6.93 -2.38
N ASP A 51 -9.10 -6.59 -3.20
CA ASP A 51 -10.52 -6.75 -2.86
C ASP A 51 -10.88 -6.05 -1.55
N ILE A 52 -10.47 -4.80 -1.43
CA ILE A 52 -10.77 -3.95 -0.26
C ILE A 52 -11.29 -2.61 -0.74
N SER A 53 -11.84 -1.83 0.20
CA SER A 53 -12.46 -0.56 -0.17
C SER A 53 -11.41 0.45 -0.65
N TYR A 54 -11.85 1.32 -1.57
CA TYR A 54 -11.03 2.43 -2.06
C TYR A 54 -10.54 3.29 -0.88
N ASN A 55 -11.43 3.59 0.07
CA ASN A 55 -11.08 4.44 1.19
C ASN A 55 -9.99 3.85 2.06
N THR A 56 -9.96 2.53 2.20
CA THR A 56 -8.93 1.83 2.97
C THR A 56 -7.55 2.04 2.35
N VAL A 57 -7.46 1.83 1.03
CA VAL A 57 -6.19 2.02 0.32
C VAL A 57 -5.80 3.49 0.32
N ASN A 58 -6.78 4.37 0.08
CA ASN A 58 -6.52 5.80 0.06
C ASN A 58 -5.95 6.30 1.40
N ARG A 59 -6.48 5.80 2.51
CA ARG A 59 -5.97 6.16 3.84
C ARG A 59 -4.51 5.75 4.00
N ALA A 60 -4.16 4.54 3.53
CA ALA A 60 -2.78 4.07 3.60
C ALA A 60 -1.86 4.98 2.77
N TYR A 61 -2.27 5.32 1.56
CA TYR A 61 -1.47 6.17 0.68
C TYR A 61 -1.31 7.57 1.24
N MET A 62 -2.38 8.16 1.78
CA MET A 62 -2.31 9.50 2.36
C MET A 62 -1.36 9.53 3.56
N ASP A 63 -1.39 8.48 4.38
CA ASP A 63 -0.53 8.40 5.55
C ASP A 63 0.94 8.27 5.14
N LEU A 64 1.23 7.45 4.11
CA LEU A 64 2.58 7.31 3.58
C LEU A 64 3.08 8.62 2.95
N GLU A 65 2.22 9.33 2.24
CA GLU A 65 2.58 10.62 1.66
C GLU A 65 2.89 11.63 2.74
N ARG A 66 2.09 11.66 3.79
CA ARG A 66 2.31 12.57 4.91
C ARG A 66 3.63 12.30 5.62
N GLU A 67 4.04 11.04 5.68
CA GLU A 67 5.31 10.65 6.28
C GLU A 67 6.50 10.81 5.34
N GLY A 68 6.24 11.16 4.08
CA GLY A 68 7.30 11.35 3.10
C GLY A 68 7.79 10.09 2.41
N ASP A 69 7.14 8.96 2.65
CA ASP A 69 7.55 7.67 2.06
C ASP A 69 7.21 7.56 0.59
N ILE A 70 6.14 8.22 0.16
CA ILE A 70 5.71 8.18 -1.25
C ILE A 70 5.22 9.57 -1.69
N SER A 71 5.12 9.73 -3.00
CA SER A 71 4.46 10.90 -3.61
C SER A 71 3.35 10.38 -4.50
N THR A 72 2.14 10.92 -4.32
CA THR A 72 0.98 10.51 -5.11
C THR A 72 0.66 11.47 -6.25
N ARG A 73 1.51 12.46 -6.45
CA ARG A 73 1.31 13.45 -7.52
C ARG A 73 2.00 13.08 -8.80
#